data_c68df35507fb8c062f4b44ebc04d535e
#
_entry.id   c68df35507fb8c062f4b44ebc04d535e
#
_cell.length_a   1.000
_cell.length_b   1.000
_cell.length_c   1.000
_cell.angle_alpha   90.00
_cell.angle_beta   90.00
_cell.angle_gamma   90.00
#
_symmetry.space_group_name_H-M   'P 1'
#
loop_
_entity.id
_entity.type
_entity.pdbx_description
1 polymer ?
#
loop_
_entity_poly.entity_id
_entity_poly.type
_entity_poly.pdbx_seq_one_letter_code
_entity_poly.pdbx_strand_id
1 'polypeptide(L)'
;MKNKEQICDKTMKFEECELAILRSAVDKAEERMAKKNVNTPIVKQLIEIVENFLSKKKLICYGGTAINNILPVHDQFYDLNVEIPDYDFFSPNPLEDAKELADIYYKAGFEEVEAKAGVHYGTFKVFVNYIPVAD
;
A
#
# COMPACT_ATOMS: atom_id res chain seq x y z
N MET A 1 -33.56 -4.83 -6.25
CA MET A 1 -33.31 -3.47 -5.71
C MET A 1 -32.20 -3.58 -4.67
N LYS A 2 -31.02 -3.03 -4.97
CA LYS A 2 -29.96 -2.92 -3.97
C LYS A 2 -30.44 -1.91 -2.93
N ASN A 3 -30.54 -2.32 -1.66
CA ASN A 3 -30.79 -1.43 -0.55
C ASN A 3 -29.79 -0.27 -0.64
N LYS A 4 -30.31 0.94 -0.82
CA LYS A 4 -29.51 2.14 -0.56
C LYS A 4 -29.19 2.07 0.92
N GLU A 5 -27.93 1.76 1.27
CA GLU A 5 -27.47 1.93 2.64
C GLU A 5 -27.83 3.34 3.07
N GLN A 6 -28.64 3.42 4.11
CA GLN A 6 -29.09 4.68 4.66
C GLN A 6 -27.91 5.27 5.43
N ILE A 7 -27.16 6.17 4.78
CA ILE A 7 -25.96 6.80 5.35
C ILE A 7 -26.30 7.67 6.58
N CYS A 8 -27.49 8.24 6.59
CA CYS A 8 -28.00 9.04 7.70
C CYS A 8 -29.10 8.31 8.46
N ASP A 9 -29.05 8.36 9.77
CA ASP A 9 -30.14 7.91 10.64
C ASP A 9 -30.95 9.09 11.19
N LYS A 10 -32.09 8.77 11.83
CA LYS A 10 -33.01 9.80 12.36
C LYS A 10 -32.48 10.54 13.59
N THR A 11 -31.37 10.08 14.19
CA THR A 11 -30.75 10.67 15.38
C THR A 11 -29.69 11.70 15.00
N MET A 12 -29.21 11.69 13.76
CA MET A 12 -28.19 12.61 13.27
C MET A 12 -28.74 14.02 13.07
N LYS A 13 -27.95 15.00 13.48
CA LYS A 13 -28.16 16.39 13.07
C LYS A 13 -27.84 16.59 11.60
N PHE A 14 -28.32 17.69 11.02
CA PHE A 14 -28.10 17.99 9.60
C PHE A 14 -26.62 17.98 9.22
N GLU A 15 -25.77 18.65 10.00
CA GLU A 15 -24.33 18.71 9.74
C GLU A 15 -23.65 17.34 9.87
N GLU A 16 -24.09 16.50 10.81
CA GLU A 16 -23.59 15.14 10.98
C GLU A 16 -23.95 14.25 9.79
N CYS A 17 -25.14 14.41 9.26
CA CYS A 17 -25.58 13.71 8.06
C CYS A 17 -24.80 14.15 6.83
N GLU A 18 -24.58 15.45 6.64
CA GLU A 18 -23.76 15.95 5.53
C GLU A 18 -22.34 15.42 5.58
N LEU A 19 -21.70 15.43 6.77
CA LEU A 19 -20.35 14.88 6.94
C LEU A 19 -20.31 13.36 6.66
N ALA A 20 -21.32 12.62 7.07
CA ALA A 20 -21.40 11.18 6.79
C ALA A 20 -21.53 10.91 5.29
N ILE A 21 -22.32 11.68 4.56
CA ILE A 21 -22.45 11.60 3.11
C ILE A 21 -21.12 11.91 2.41
N LEU A 22 -20.44 12.99 2.83
CA LEU A 22 -19.14 13.37 2.27
C LEU A 22 -18.08 12.30 2.49
N ARG A 23 -17.98 11.76 3.70
CA ARG A 23 -17.05 10.66 4.02
C ARG A 23 -17.33 9.43 3.15
N SER A 24 -18.58 9.02 3.05
CA SER A 24 -18.97 7.88 2.21
C SER A 24 -18.62 8.10 0.73
N ALA A 25 -18.76 9.34 0.24
CA ALA A 25 -18.39 9.67 -1.14
C ALA A 25 -16.87 9.63 -1.34
N VAL A 26 -16.09 10.14 -0.40
CA VAL A 26 -14.61 10.10 -0.43
C VAL A 26 -14.13 8.65 -0.38
N ASP A 27 -14.62 7.84 0.57
CA ASP A 27 -14.24 6.44 0.71
C ASP A 27 -14.48 5.64 -0.57
N LYS A 28 -15.64 5.86 -1.21
CA LYS A 28 -15.98 5.23 -2.50
C LYS A 28 -15.10 5.69 -3.64
N ALA A 29 -14.73 6.96 -3.67
CA ALA A 29 -13.82 7.50 -4.67
C ALA A 29 -12.41 6.93 -4.51
N GLU A 30 -11.90 6.87 -3.27
CA GLU A 30 -10.61 6.27 -2.94
C GLU A 30 -10.57 4.78 -3.29
N GLU A 31 -11.62 4.02 -2.97
CA GLU A 31 -11.73 2.61 -3.35
C GLU A 31 -11.68 2.41 -4.87
N ARG A 32 -12.38 3.24 -5.63
CA ARG A 32 -12.36 3.17 -7.10
C ARG A 32 -10.99 3.49 -7.68
N MET A 33 -10.31 4.51 -7.12
CA MET A 33 -8.95 4.88 -7.53
C MET A 33 -7.95 3.78 -7.17
N ALA A 34 -8.05 3.20 -5.98
CA ALA A 34 -7.22 2.09 -5.55
C ALA A 34 -7.36 0.88 -6.48
N LYS A 35 -8.58 0.45 -6.81
CA LYS A 35 -8.84 -0.63 -7.77
C LYS A 35 -8.22 -0.36 -9.14
N LYS A 36 -8.34 0.88 -9.63
CA LYS A 36 -7.76 1.28 -10.89
C LYS A 36 -6.24 1.22 -10.87
N ASN A 37 -5.61 1.68 -9.78
CA ASN A 37 -4.17 1.68 -9.62
C ASN A 37 -3.59 0.28 -9.50
N VAL A 38 -4.19 -0.59 -8.69
CA VAL A 38 -3.73 -1.98 -8.47
C VAL A 38 -3.72 -2.79 -9.77
N ASN A 39 -4.66 -2.55 -10.67
CA ASN A 39 -4.77 -3.28 -11.92
C ASN A 39 -3.90 -2.71 -13.06
N THR A 40 -3.10 -1.65 -12.82
CA THR A 40 -2.21 -1.12 -13.83
C THR A 40 -0.97 -2.01 -14.02
N PRO A 41 -0.43 -2.13 -15.25
CA PRO A 41 0.83 -2.85 -15.48
C PRO A 41 2.00 -2.29 -14.67
N ILE A 42 2.01 -0.98 -14.40
CA ILE A 42 3.03 -0.30 -13.61
C ILE A 42 3.07 -0.84 -12.19
N VAL A 43 1.92 -0.96 -11.52
CA VAL A 43 1.84 -1.46 -10.15
C VAL A 43 2.30 -2.91 -10.06
N LYS A 44 1.96 -3.75 -11.02
CA LYS A 44 2.44 -5.14 -11.10
C LYS A 44 3.97 -5.18 -11.19
N GLN A 45 4.56 -4.31 -11.99
CA GLN A 45 6.01 -4.19 -12.11
C GLN A 45 6.66 -3.71 -10.80
N LEU A 46 6.04 -2.77 -10.08
CA LEU A 46 6.52 -2.32 -8.77
C LEU A 46 6.58 -3.47 -7.76
N ILE A 47 5.53 -4.26 -7.70
CA ILE A 47 5.43 -5.42 -6.80
C ILE A 47 6.49 -6.48 -7.16
N GLU A 48 6.63 -6.81 -8.43
CA GLU A 48 7.61 -7.79 -8.92
C GLU A 48 9.05 -7.39 -8.54
N ILE A 49 9.40 -6.14 -8.71
CA ILE A 49 10.75 -5.63 -8.38
C ILE A 49 11.04 -5.79 -6.89
N VAL A 50 10.13 -5.38 -5.99
CA VAL A 50 10.36 -5.49 -4.54
C VAL A 50 10.39 -6.95 -4.08
N GLU A 51 9.54 -7.80 -4.61
CA GLU A 51 9.53 -9.23 -4.29
C GLU A 51 10.83 -9.92 -4.71
N ASN A 52 11.32 -9.62 -5.92
CA ASN A 52 12.59 -10.13 -6.41
C ASN A 52 13.77 -9.63 -5.55
N PHE A 53 13.76 -8.37 -5.14
CA PHE A 53 14.76 -7.81 -4.25
C PHE A 53 14.80 -8.54 -2.90
N LEU A 54 13.64 -8.71 -2.26
CA LEU A 54 13.53 -9.41 -0.99
C LEU A 54 14.00 -10.88 -1.07
N SER A 55 13.62 -11.57 -2.13
CA SER A 55 14.01 -12.97 -2.37
C SER A 55 15.51 -13.10 -2.62
N LYS A 56 16.08 -12.23 -3.43
CA LYS A 56 17.51 -12.24 -3.77
C LYS A 56 18.40 -11.93 -2.56
N LYS A 57 17.98 -10.98 -1.73
CA LYS A 57 18.68 -10.58 -0.50
C LYS A 57 18.37 -11.50 0.66
N LYS A 58 17.37 -12.35 0.58
CA LYS A 58 16.88 -13.23 1.66
C LYS A 58 16.54 -12.45 2.93
N LEU A 59 15.88 -11.31 2.79
CA LEU A 59 15.43 -10.47 3.88
C LEU A 59 14.16 -11.03 4.52
N ILE A 60 14.01 -10.77 5.81
CA ILE A 60 12.87 -11.27 6.59
C ILE A 60 11.74 -10.22 6.55
N CYS A 61 10.61 -10.60 5.93
CA CYS A 61 9.41 -9.79 5.94
C CYS A 61 8.64 -9.95 7.25
N TYR A 62 8.01 -8.86 7.70
CA TYR A 62 7.12 -8.84 8.85
C TYR A 62 5.89 -7.97 8.56
N GLY A 63 5.05 -7.73 9.57
CA GLY A 63 3.90 -6.85 9.46
C GLY A 63 2.72 -7.44 8.69
N GLY A 64 1.76 -6.59 8.36
CA GLY A 64 0.47 -6.99 7.81
C GLY A 64 0.55 -7.75 6.49
N THR A 65 1.37 -7.31 5.55
CA THR A 65 1.52 -7.97 4.25
C THR A 65 2.10 -9.38 4.39
N ALA A 66 3.13 -9.55 5.22
CA ALA A 66 3.72 -10.86 5.48
C ALA A 66 2.73 -11.82 6.15
N ILE A 67 2.01 -11.35 7.16
CA ILE A 67 0.97 -12.14 7.84
C ILE A 67 -0.14 -12.52 6.87
N ASN A 68 -0.64 -11.57 6.09
CA ASN A 68 -1.69 -11.82 5.12
C ASN A 68 -1.30 -12.89 4.09
N ASN A 69 -0.04 -12.87 3.62
CA ASN A 69 0.44 -13.81 2.61
C ASN A 69 0.57 -15.26 3.09
N ILE A 70 0.74 -15.49 4.40
CA ILE A 70 0.80 -16.84 4.97
C ILE A 70 -0.56 -17.37 5.43
N LEU A 71 -1.59 -16.53 5.50
CA LEU A 71 -2.93 -16.94 5.88
C LEU A 71 -3.65 -17.65 4.72
N PRO A 72 -4.53 -18.63 5.04
CA PRO A 72 -5.46 -19.18 4.05
C PRO A 72 -6.30 -18.07 3.43
N VAL A 73 -6.71 -18.25 2.17
CA VAL A 73 -7.43 -17.21 1.40
C VAL A 73 -8.65 -16.66 2.15
N HIS A 74 -9.39 -17.51 2.86
CA HIS A 74 -10.59 -17.10 3.61
C HIS A 74 -10.31 -16.31 4.88
N ASP A 75 -9.07 -16.33 5.38
CA ASP A 75 -8.64 -15.58 6.57
C ASP A 75 -7.84 -14.31 6.21
N GLN A 76 -7.53 -14.12 4.93
CA GLN A 76 -6.81 -12.95 4.47
C GLN A 76 -7.65 -11.69 4.66
N PHE A 77 -7.01 -10.63 5.19
CA PHE A 77 -7.66 -9.35 5.53
C PHE A 77 -7.35 -8.22 4.57
N TYR A 78 -6.34 -8.35 3.70
CA TYR A 78 -6.07 -7.41 2.62
C TYR A 78 -6.71 -7.90 1.33
N ASP A 79 -7.43 -7.01 0.66
CA ASP A 79 -7.93 -7.24 -0.69
C ASP A 79 -6.90 -6.73 -1.71
N LEU A 80 -6.14 -7.65 -2.29
CA LEU A 80 -5.11 -7.34 -3.30
C LEU A 80 -5.69 -6.77 -4.61
N ASN A 81 -7.02 -6.79 -4.79
CA ASN A 81 -7.67 -6.10 -5.91
C ASN A 81 -7.88 -4.61 -5.65
N VAL A 82 -7.73 -4.16 -4.40
CA VAL A 82 -7.98 -2.78 -3.96
C VAL A 82 -6.76 -2.15 -3.31
N GLU A 83 -5.90 -2.96 -2.69
CA GLU A 83 -4.75 -2.51 -1.90
C GLU A 83 -3.44 -2.93 -2.54
N ILE A 84 -2.53 -1.96 -2.66
CA ILE A 84 -1.16 -2.21 -3.09
C ILE A 84 -0.37 -2.70 -1.88
N PRO A 85 0.31 -3.86 -1.94
CA PRO A 85 1.12 -4.33 -0.83
C PRO A 85 2.25 -3.36 -0.50
N ASP A 86 2.40 -3.05 0.78
CA ASP A 86 3.55 -2.35 1.33
C ASP A 86 4.38 -3.36 2.13
N TYR A 87 5.61 -3.58 1.71
CA TYR A 87 6.44 -4.64 2.28
C TYR A 87 7.29 -4.10 3.42
N ASP A 88 7.03 -4.61 4.62
CA ASP A 88 7.87 -4.39 5.80
C ASP A 88 8.92 -5.50 5.90
N PHE A 89 10.17 -5.15 6.06
CA PHE A 89 11.24 -6.14 6.20
C PHE A 89 12.40 -5.66 7.07
N PHE A 90 13.06 -6.62 7.70
CA PHE A 90 14.28 -6.34 8.48
C PHE A 90 15.52 -6.44 7.59
N SER A 91 16.43 -5.51 7.78
CA SER A 91 17.72 -5.50 7.11
C SER A 91 18.86 -5.23 8.12
N PRO A 92 20.00 -5.91 7.99
CA PRO A 92 21.21 -5.56 8.75
C PRO A 92 21.83 -4.24 8.30
N ASN A 93 21.50 -3.78 7.08
CA ASN A 93 22.01 -2.54 6.48
C ASN A 93 20.85 -1.74 5.85
N PRO A 94 19.89 -1.22 6.64
CA PRO A 94 18.63 -0.70 6.11
C PRO A 94 18.81 0.50 5.18
N LEU A 95 19.74 1.40 5.48
CA LEU A 95 20.01 2.55 4.61
C LEU A 95 20.53 2.14 3.24
N GLU A 96 21.49 1.23 3.22
CA GLU A 96 22.10 0.77 1.96
C GLU A 96 21.09 -0.06 1.14
N ASP A 97 20.30 -0.90 1.79
CA ASP A 97 19.25 -1.66 1.11
C ASP A 97 18.13 -0.76 0.56
N ALA A 98 17.72 0.28 1.29
CA ALA A 98 16.76 1.25 0.79
C ALA A 98 17.29 1.99 -0.45
N LYS A 99 18.54 2.41 -0.43
CA LYS A 99 19.20 3.03 -1.59
C LYS A 99 19.29 2.08 -2.77
N GLU A 100 19.69 0.84 -2.55
CA GLU A 100 19.80 -0.17 -3.60
C GLU A 100 18.45 -0.45 -4.25
N LEU A 101 17.39 -0.61 -3.46
CA LEU A 101 16.04 -0.80 -3.99
C LEU A 101 15.57 0.42 -4.80
N ALA A 102 15.82 1.62 -4.30
CA ALA A 102 15.52 2.86 -5.04
C ALA A 102 16.27 2.92 -6.37
N ASP A 103 17.55 2.55 -6.40
CA ASP A 103 18.35 2.50 -7.62
C ASP A 103 17.83 1.46 -8.62
N ILE A 104 17.38 0.31 -8.16
CA ILE A 104 16.76 -0.71 -9.01
C ILE A 104 15.50 -0.16 -9.69
N TYR A 105 14.63 0.52 -8.96
CA TYR A 105 13.45 1.17 -9.53
C TYR A 105 13.82 2.25 -10.54
N TYR A 106 14.79 3.09 -10.24
CA TYR A 106 15.25 4.14 -11.14
C TYR A 106 15.80 3.56 -12.45
N LYS A 107 16.65 2.53 -12.36
CA LYS A 107 17.18 1.82 -13.54
C LYS A 107 16.12 1.09 -14.36
N ALA A 108 15.01 0.72 -13.73
CA ALA A 108 13.86 0.12 -14.42
C ALA A 108 13.01 1.15 -15.20
N GLY A 109 13.33 2.46 -15.08
CA GLY A 109 12.69 3.53 -15.83
C GLY A 109 11.70 4.38 -15.03
N PHE A 110 11.59 4.18 -13.71
CA PHE A 110 10.77 5.05 -12.86
C PHE A 110 11.54 6.33 -12.54
N GLU A 111 10.89 7.48 -12.72
CA GLU A 111 11.53 8.80 -12.51
C GLU A 111 11.35 9.32 -11.08
N GLU A 112 10.16 9.16 -10.51
CA GLU A 112 9.82 9.64 -9.17
C GLU A 112 10.11 8.56 -8.13
N VAL A 113 11.40 8.37 -7.80
CA VAL A 113 11.85 7.38 -6.83
C VAL A 113 12.48 8.09 -5.64
N GLU A 114 12.02 7.75 -4.43
CA GLU A 114 12.53 8.32 -3.20
C GLU A 114 12.86 7.21 -2.19
N ALA A 115 14.04 7.33 -1.56
CA ALA A 115 14.36 6.62 -0.33
C ALA A 115 14.54 7.66 0.78
N LYS A 116 13.77 7.57 1.85
CA LYS A 116 13.81 8.54 2.94
C LYS A 116 13.69 7.89 4.32
N ALA A 117 14.24 8.57 5.34
CA ALA A 117 14.12 8.13 6.71
C ALA A 117 12.65 8.17 7.17
N GLY A 118 12.22 7.12 7.86
CA GLY A 118 10.92 7.07 8.53
C GLY A 118 10.94 7.82 9.87
N VAL A 119 9.80 7.81 10.55
CA VAL A 119 9.64 8.46 11.86
C VAL A 119 10.47 7.77 12.95
N HIS A 120 10.56 6.45 12.89
CA HIS A 120 11.34 5.67 13.85
C HIS A 120 12.80 5.58 13.43
N TYR A 121 13.70 5.67 14.40
CA TYR A 121 15.13 5.52 14.15
C TYR A 121 15.45 4.17 13.50
N GLY A 122 16.26 4.23 12.44
CA GLY A 122 16.67 3.03 11.71
C GLY A 122 15.63 2.50 10.72
N THR A 123 14.49 3.18 10.56
CA THR A 123 13.47 2.85 9.55
C THR A 123 13.65 3.73 8.32
N PHE A 124 13.66 3.12 7.16
CA PHE A 124 13.72 3.79 5.86
C PHE A 124 12.58 3.35 4.98
N LYS A 125 12.04 4.28 4.22
CA LYS A 125 10.90 4.05 3.33
C LYS A 125 11.31 4.28 1.89
N VAL A 126 10.80 3.43 1.00
CA VAL A 126 10.99 3.59 -0.45
C VAL A 126 9.64 3.88 -1.09
N PHE A 127 9.59 4.96 -1.86
CA PHE A 127 8.41 5.38 -2.63
C PHE A 127 8.74 5.40 -4.11
N VAL A 128 7.80 4.99 -4.92
CA VAL A 128 7.87 5.09 -6.38
C VAL A 128 6.57 5.70 -6.88
N ASN A 129 6.67 6.79 -7.65
CA ASN A 129 5.52 7.58 -8.08
C ASN A 129 4.58 7.94 -6.91
N TYR A 130 5.17 8.32 -5.76
CA TYR A 130 4.47 8.63 -4.51
C TYR A 130 3.74 7.43 -3.87
N ILE A 131 3.95 6.23 -4.38
CA ILE A 131 3.39 5.00 -3.83
C ILE A 131 4.41 4.38 -2.87
N PRO A 132 4.08 4.11 -1.60
CA PRO A 132 4.95 3.38 -0.70
C PRO A 132 5.06 1.93 -1.15
N VAL A 133 6.28 1.43 -1.31
CA VAL A 133 6.54 0.06 -1.78
C VAL A 133 7.26 -0.78 -0.74
N ALA A 134 8.02 -0.16 0.15
CA ALA A 134 8.77 -0.87 1.19
C ALA A 134 9.10 0.03 2.40
N ASP A 135 9.16 -0.60 3.57
CA ASP A 135 9.58 -0.06 4.86
C ASP A 135 10.69 -0.90 5.47
#